data_b240b618a572a67717eb42988699cca5
#
_entry.id   b240b618a572a67717eb42988699cca5
#
_cell.length_a   1.000
_cell.length_b   1.000
_cell.length_c   1.000
_cell.angle_alpha   90.00
_cell.angle_beta   90.00
_cell.angle_gamma   90.00
#
_symmetry.space_group_name_H-M   'P 1'
#
loop_
_entity.id
_entity.type
_entity.pdbx_description
1 polymer ?
#
loop_
_entity_poly.entity_id
_entity_poly.type
_entity_poly.pdbx_seq_one_letter_code
_entity_poly.pdbx_strand_id
1 'polypeptide(L)'
;MQRTEKDLLDRVIRALDRGHRYLRSIYEFSSDPDCVYRLSIENAPRNTALPDGTVFHKGESVGILHIWGEHVPVIPPTGVNLAWATKMARLLKRSTNLLAQHAATEKSIQSIPAFGNDAFFPYTQTTMRFLERIGFAVLEDVPADRLHQKIRVRLIRYWTWLLRRTFNRQSARKVRPSDLQSRPIWLSRRALLEKYTACQADLL
;
A
#
# COMPACT_ATOMS: atom_id res chain seq x y z
N MET A 1 32.29 15.21 -3.45
CA MET A 1 31.17 16.08 -3.06
C MET A 1 29.79 15.53 -3.35
N GLN A 2 29.48 14.98 -4.52
CA GLN A 2 28.12 14.46 -4.85
C GLN A 2 27.60 13.27 -3.99
N ARG A 3 28.49 12.49 -3.34
CA ARG A 3 28.09 11.33 -2.52
C ARG A 3 27.51 11.75 -1.17
N THR A 4 28.06 12.79 -0.55
CA THR A 4 27.63 13.34 0.74
C THR A 4 26.27 14.05 0.70
N GLU A 5 25.95 14.76 -0.38
CA GLU A 5 24.65 15.44 -0.54
C GLU A 5 23.49 14.44 -0.76
N LYS A 6 23.77 13.34 -1.50
CA LYS A 6 22.76 12.27 -1.72
C LYS A 6 22.44 11.54 -0.41
N ASP A 7 23.43 11.32 0.43
CA ASP A 7 23.24 10.66 1.73
C ASP A 7 22.50 11.55 2.72
N LEU A 8 22.68 12.87 2.64
CA LEU A 8 21.93 13.84 3.45
C LEU A 8 20.45 13.87 3.06
N LEU A 9 20.14 13.93 1.77
CA LEU A 9 18.75 13.91 1.27
C LEU A 9 18.01 12.63 1.71
N ASP A 10 18.65 11.47 1.58
CA ASP A 10 18.07 10.20 2.02
C ASP A 10 17.81 10.18 3.53
N ARG A 11 18.69 10.75 4.34
CA ARG A 11 18.48 10.90 5.80
C ARG A 11 17.30 11.81 6.12
N VAL A 12 17.20 12.94 5.43
CA VAL A 12 16.07 13.87 5.59
C VAL A 12 14.76 13.20 5.22
N ILE A 13 14.69 12.51 4.07
CA ILE A 13 13.47 11.81 3.63
C ILE A 13 13.07 10.73 4.64
N ARG A 14 14.02 9.94 5.15
CA ARG A 14 13.75 8.94 6.20
C ARG A 14 13.28 9.57 7.52
N ALA A 15 13.79 10.73 7.88
CA ALA A 15 13.34 11.46 9.07
C ALA A 15 11.91 11.99 8.89
N LEU A 16 11.62 12.58 7.73
CA LEU A 16 10.28 13.05 7.37
C LEU A 16 9.26 11.90 7.32
N ASP A 17 9.66 10.74 6.75
CA ASP A 17 8.81 9.55 6.72
C ASP A 17 8.50 9.04 8.14
N ARG A 18 9.48 9.02 9.04
CA ARG A 18 9.24 8.68 10.45
C ARG A 18 8.29 9.66 11.13
N GLY A 19 8.49 10.97 10.91
CA GLY A 19 7.60 12.00 11.44
C GLY A 19 6.17 11.85 10.90
N HIS A 20 6.02 11.61 9.61
CA HIS A 20 4.72 11.35 8.98
C HIS A 20 4.03 10.10 9.56
N ARG A 21 4.78 9.02 9.79
CA ARG A 21 4.25 7.81 10.42
C ARG A 21 3.73 8.06 11.82
N TYR A 22 4.48 8.80 12.62
CA TYR A 22 4.08 9.18 13.98
C TYR A 22 2.80 10.03 13.97
N LEU A 23 2.74 11.06 13.12
CA LEU A 23 1.58 11.96 13.00
C LEU A 23 0.30 11.26 12.50
N ARG A 24 0.45 10.20 11.68
CA ARG A 24 -0.68 9.43 11.14
C ARG A 24 -1.00 8.19 11.96
N SER A 25 -0.35 7.98 13.10
CA SER A 25 -0.51 6.77 13.92
C SER A 25 -0.37 5.48 13.09
N ILE A 26 0.59 5.47 12.14
CA ILE A 26 0.87 4.29 11.32
C ILE A 26 1.65 3.30 12.17
N TYR A 27 1.11 2.11 12.36
CA TYR A 27 1.70 1.08 13.21
C TYR A 27 1.97 -0.22 12.47
N GLU A 28 2.84 -1.01 13.06
CA GLU A 28 3.22 -2.35 12.61
C GLU A 28 2.31 -3.35 13.30
N PHE A 29 1.37 -3.94 12.57
CA PHE A 29 0.41 -4.90 13.11
C PHE A 29 0.98 -6.33 13.18
N SER A 30 2.19 -6.55 12.69
CA SER A 30 2.87 -7.84 12.71
C SER A 30 4.37 -7.64 12.88
N SER A 31 5.01 -8.49 13.66
CA SER A 31 6.47 -8.58 13.80
C SER A 31 7.14 -9.50 12.76
N ASP A 32 6.36 -10.08 11.84
CA ASP A 32 6.88 -10.95 10.79
C ASP A 32 7.78 -10.15 9.83
N PRO A 33 9.05 -10.53 9.63
CA PRO A 33 9.98 -9.81 8.75
C PRO A 33 9.55 -9.83 7.27
N ASP A 34 8.69 -10.77 6.88
CA ASP A 34 8.09 -10.85 5.55
C ASP A 34 6.82 -9.98 5.41
N CYS A 35 6.40 -9.27 6.46
CA CYS A 35 5.30 -8.31 6.38
C CYS A 35 5.77 -7.01 5.72
N VAL A 36 5.15 -6.66 4.59
CA VAL A 36 5.44 -5.42 3.85
C VAL A 36 4.35 -4.36 4.03
N TYR A 37 3.40 -4.58 4.94
CA TYR A 37 2.34 -3.63 5.25
C TYR A 37 2.49 -3.05 6.65
N ARG A 38 2.13 -1.78 6.77
CA ARG A 38 1.77 -1.09 8.00
C ARG A 38 0.33 -0.62 7.90
N LEU A 39 -0.32 -0.37 9.01
CA LEU A 39 -1.73 -0.01 9.08
C LEU A 39 -1.90 1.32 9.81
N SER A 40 -2.82 2.17 9.34
CA SER A 40 -3.42 3.24 10.10
C SER A 40 -4.94 3.15 9.96
N ILE A 41 -5.68 3.71 10.93
CA ILE A 41 -7.12 3.84 10.85
C ILE A 41 -7.42 5.30 10.54
N GLU A 42 -8.11 5.54 9.44
CA GLU A 42 -8.43 6.88 8.96
C GLU A 42 -9.88 6.96 8.52
N ASN A 43 -10.40 8.18 8.39
CA ASN A 43 -11.74 8.40 7.85
C ASN A 43 -11.73 8.28 6.33
N ALA A 44 -12.69 7.54 5.79
CA ALA A 44 -12.86 7.40 4.35
C ALA A 44 -13.04 8.76 3.67
N PRO A 45 -12.28 9.08 2.62
CA PRO A 45 -12.35 10.39 1.97
C PRO A 45 -13.63 10.57 1.13
N ARG A 46 -14.30 9.48 0.78
CA ARG A 46 -15.49 9.45 -0.08
C ARG A 46 -16.32 8.20 0.16
N ASN A 47 -17.57 8.21 -0.33
CA ASN A 47 -18.39 7.01 -0.42
C ASN A 47 -17.76 6.04 -1.42
N THR A 48 -17.70 4.77 -1.08
CA THR A 48 -17.09 3.74 -1.93
C THR A 48 -17.92 2.46 -1.86
N ALA A 49 -18.25 1.91 -3.02
CA ALA A 49 -18.86 0.60 -3.13
C ALA A 49 -17.86 -0.37 -3.77
N LEU A 50 -17.66 -1.53 -3.15
CA LEU A 50 -16.78 -2.59 -3.63
C LEU A 50 -17.57 -3.62 -4.45
N PRO A 51 -16.93 -4.37 -5.37
CA PRO A 51 -17.59 -5.35 -6.22
C PRO A 51 -18.30 -6.47 -5.45
N ASP A 52 -17.87 -6.75 -4.22
CA ASP A 52 -18.48 -7.74 -3.34
C ASP A 52 -19.74 -7.25 -2.61
N GLY A 53 -20.19 -6.03 -2.90
CA GLY A 53 -21.34 -5.40 -2.27
C GLY A 53 -21.04 -4.68 -0.95
N THR A 54 -19.81 -4.69 -0.46
CA THR A 54 -19.41 -3.90 0.71
C THR A 54 -19.42 -2.42 0.36
N VAL A 55 -20.10 -1.62 1.18
CA VAL A 55 -20.18 -0.16 1.03
C VAL A 55 -19.63 0.49 2.30
N PHE A 56 -18.86 1.54 2.14
CA PHE A 56 -18.48 2.43 3.26
C PHE A 56 -18.64 3.89 2.83
N HIS A 57 -19.00 4.73 3.81
CA HIS A 57 -19.35 6.11 3.58
C HIS A 57 -18.20 7.06 3.93
N LYS A 58 -18.23 8.25 3.34
CA LYS A 58 -17.31 9.33 3.69
C LYS A 58 -17.37 9.61 5.19
N GLY A 59 -16.21 9.65 5.84
CA GLY A 59 -16.08 9.85 7.29
C GLY A 59 -16.14 8.57 8.12
N GLU A 60 -16.52 7.44 7.53
CA GLU A 60 -16.47 6.13 8.19
C GLU A 60 -15.04 5.64 8.34
N SER A 61 -14.73 4.98 9.45
CA SER A 61 -13.39 4.46 9.72
C SER A 61 -13.03 3.32 8.78
N VAL A 62 -11.87 3.42 8.12
CA VAL A 62 -11.32 2.41 7.23
C VAL A 62 -9.85 2.15 7.55
N GLY A 63 -9.35 0.97 7.20
CA GLY A 63 -7.94 0.63 7.36
C GLY A 63 -7.11 1.10 6.16
N ILE A 64 -6.15 1.99 6.39
CA ILE A 64 -5.23 2.44 5.34
C ILE A 64 -3.94 1.64 5.38
N LEU A 65 -3.65 0.96 4.28
CA LEU A 65 -2.45 0.15 4.12
C LEU A 65 -1.29 0.99 3.58
N HIS A 66 -0.17 0.94 4.27
CA HIS A 66 1.07 1.60 3.89
C HIS A 66 2.12 0.55 3.55
N ILE A 67 2.84 0.73 2.45
CA ILE A 67 3.96 -0.14 2.11
C ILE A 67 5.15 0.15 3.04
N TRP A 68 5.64 -0.88 3.70
CA TRP A 68 6.83 -0.83 4.53
C TRP A 68 8.09 -0.90 3.65
N GLY A 69 8.58 0.26 3.24
CA GLY A 69 9.64 0.37 2.23
C GLY A 69 10.93 -0.37 2.59
N GLU A 70 11.25 -0.49 3.88
CA GLU A 70 12.41 -1.20 4.40
C GLU A 70 12.33 -2.72 4.18
N HIS A 71 11.11 -3.29 4.11
CA HIS A 71 10.88 -4.73 3.89
C HIS A 71 10.69 -5.08 2.42
N VAL A 72 10.53 -4.07 1.55
CA VAL A 72 10.43 -4.30 0.10
C VAL A 72 11.79 -4.72 -0.46
N PRO A 73 11.87 -5.85 -1.19
CA PRO A 73 13.11 -6.30 -1.80
C PRO A 73 13.70 -5.24 -2.74
N VAL A 74 15.01 -5.05 -2.67
CA VAL A 74 15.72 -4.15 -3.59
C VAL A 74 15.60 -4.68 -5.02
N ILE A 75 15.20 -3.83 -5.95
CA ILE A 75 15.14 -4.18 -7.37
C ILE A 75 16.57 -4.38 -7.89
N PRO A 76 16.86 -5.48 -8.59
CA PRO A 76 18.17 -5.72 -9.18
C PRO A 76 18.60 -4.61 -10.14
N PRO A 77 19.90 -4.39 -10.36
CA PRO A 77 20.40 -3.38 -11.29
C PRO A 77 19.87 -3.55 -12.73
N THR A 78 19.59 -4.78 -13.14
CA THR A 78 18.99 -5.13 -14.42
C THR A 78 17.51 -4.75 -14.54
N GLY A 79 16.88 -4.37 -13.42
CA GLY A 79 15.46 -4.02 -13.32
C GLY A 79 14.63 -5.14 -12.71
N VAL A 80 13.30 -4.97 -12.77
CA VAL A 80 12.35 -6.00 -12.30
C VAL A 80 12.49 -7.24 -13.18
N ASN A 81 12.85 -8.36 -12.54
CA ASN A 81 12.89 -9.68 -13.18
C ASN A 81 11.88 -10.62 -12.50
N LEU A 82 11.71 -11.82 -13.07
CA LEU A 82 10.75 -12.81 -12.58
C LEU A 82 10.99 -13.20 -11.13
N ALA A 83 12.26 -13.39 -10.73
CA ALA A 83 12.60 -13.76 -9.35
C ALA A 83 12.18 -12.68 -8.35
N TRP A 84 12.45 -11.42 -8.66
CA TRP A 84 12.01 -10.28 -7.84
C TRP A 84 10.48 -10.20 -7.78
N ALA A 85 9.81 -10.31 -8.93
CA ALA A 85 8.35 -10.27 -9.02
C ALA A 85 7.70 -11.39 -8.20
N THR A 86 8.22 -12.62 -8.29
CA THR A 86 7.75 -13.77 -7.52
C THR A 86 7.97 -13.56 -6.02
N LYS A 87 9.14 -13.05 -5.61
CA LYS A 87 9.41 -12.72 -4.20
C LYS A 87 8.43 -11.66 -3.69
N MET A 88 8.24 -10.59 -4.44
CA MET A 88 7.32 -9.51 -4.04
C MET A 88 5.87 -10.01 -3.94
N ALA A 89 5.43 -10.83 -4.90
CA ALA A 89 4.10 -11.45 -4.88
C ALA A 89 3.89 -12.31 -3.62
N ARG A 90 4.90 -13.11 -3.23
CA ARG A 90 4.86 -13.92 -2.01
C ARG A 90 4.75 -13.04 -0.76
N LEU A 91 5.54 -11.97 -0.68
CA LEU A 91 5.51 -11.04 0.46
C LEU A 91 4.15 -10.33 0.58
N LEU A 92 3.58 -9.87 -0.52
CA LEU A 92 2.25 -9.25 -0.53
C LEU A 92 1.17 -10.24 -0.08
N LYS A 93 1.18 -11.48 -0.60
CA LYS A 93 0.25 -12.53 -0.18
C LYS A 93 0.42 -12.86 1.31
N ARG A 94 1.66 -12.98 1.80
CA ARG A 94 1.96 -13.22 3.22
C ARG A 94 1.44 -12.08 4.09
N SER A 95 1.71 -10.83 3.71
CA SER A 95 1.25 -9.65 4.43
C SER A 95 -0.29 -9.55 4.48
N THR A 96 -0.97 -9.94 3.40
CA THR A 96 -2.43 -9.98 3.37
C THR A 96 -2.99 -11.07 4.30
N ASN A 97 -2.32 -12.22 4.40
CA ASN A 97 -2.70 -13.26 5.37
C ASN A 97 -2.51 -12.77 6.82
N LEU A 98 -1.38 -12.12 7.12
CA LEU A 98 -1.13 -11.54 8.45
C LEU A 98 -2.16 -10.45 8.79
N LEU A 99 -2.57 -9.66 7.79
CA LEU A 99 -3.65 -8.68 7.96
C LEU A 99 -4.98 -9.36 8.28
N ALA A 100 -5.29 -10.49 7.65
CA ALA A 100 -6.50 -11.25 7.94
C ALA A 100 -6.50 -11.79 9.38
N GLN A 101 -5.38 -12.34 9.84
CA GLN A 101 -5.21 -12.80 11.22
C GLN A 101 -5.40 -11.65 12.21
N HIS A 102 -4.75 -10.51 11.96
CA HIS A 102 -4.90 -9.32 12.79
C HIS A 102 -6.35 -8.81 12.79
N ALA A 103 -6.98 -8.72 11.64
CA ALA A 103 -8.38 -8.31 11.52
C ALA A 103 -9.36 -9.29 12.20
N ALA A 104 -9.05 -10.58 12.26
CA ALA A 104 -9.88 -11.56 12.95
C ALA A 104 -9.79 -11.46 14.48
N THR A 105 -8.61 -11.11 15.02
CA THR A 105 -8.33 -11.17 16.45
C THR A 105 -8.40 -9.82 17.16
N GLU A 106 -8.03 -8.73 16.46
CA GLU A 106 -7.92 -7.41 17.07
C GLU A 106 -9.28 -6.70 17.15
N LYS A 107 -9.77 -6.50 18.39
CA LYS A 107 -11.10 -5.91 18.66
C LYS A 107 -11.24 -4.48 18.13
N SER A 108 -10.17 -3.68 18.19
CA SER A 108 -10.20 -2.26 17.79
C SER A 108 -10.50 -2.03 16.32
N ILE A 109 -10.29 -3.06 15.47
CA ILE A 109 -10.53 -2.99 14.02
C ILE A 109 -11.65 -3.93 13.54
N GLN A 110 -12.42 -4.51 14.45
CA GLN A 110 -13.52 -5.42 14.06
C GLN A 110 -14.63 -4.72 13.27
N SER A 111 -14.86 -3.43 13.51
CA SER A 111 -15.86 -2.61 12.82
C SER A 111 -15.35 -2.05 11.49
N ILE A 112 -14.07 -2.21 11.15
CA ILE A 112 -13.51 -1.69 9.90
C ILE A 112 -14.05 -2.48 8.71
N PRO A 113 -14.79 -1.83 7.75
CA PRO A 113 -15.42 -2.52 6.65
C PRO A 113 -14.44 -2.92 5.54
N ALA A 114 -13.36 -2.16 5.37
CA ALA A 114 -12.39 -2.38 4.28
C ALA A 114 -10.99 -1.88 4.64
N PHE A 115 -9.99 -2.47 3.96
CA PHE A 115 -8.58 -2.14 4.05
C PHE A 115 -8.05 -1.79 2.66
N GLY A 116 -7.31 -0.71 2.53
CA GLY A 116 -6.79 -0.30 1.22
C GLY A 116 -6.08 1.03 1.24
N ASN A 117 -5.87 1.62 0.08
CA ASN A 117 -5.30 2.96 -0.08
C ASN A 117 -5.48 3.45 -1.51
N ASP A 118 -5.35 4.78 -1.70
CA ASP A 118 -5.09 5.36 -3.02
C ASP A 118 -3.62 5.15 -3.37
N ALA A 119 -3.32 4.05 -4.03
CA ALA A 119 -1.95 3.65 -4.28
C ALA A 119 -1.42 4.19 -5.61
N PHE A 120 -0.17 4.64 -5.60
CA PHE A 120 0.53 5.14 -6.78
C PHE A 120 1.46 4.05 -7.35
N PHE A 121 1.01 3.40 -8.41
CA PHE A 121 1.78 2.37 -9.12
C PHE A 121 1.83 2.64 -10.62
N PRO A 122 2.81 2.09 -11.35
CA PRO A 122 2.66 1.86 -12.77
C PRO A 122 1.65 0.72 -12.95
N TYR A 123 0.39 1.07 -13.22
CA TYR A 123 -0.69 0.10 -13.40
C TYR A 123 -0.54 -0.61 -14.74
N THR A 124 0.01 -1.80 -14.71
CA THR A 124 0.00 -2.74 -15.84
C THR A 124 -1.13 -3.74 -15.66
N GLN A 125 -1.61 -4.33 -16.74
CA GLN A 125 -2.62 -5.39 -16.67
C GLN A 125 -2.19 -6.56 -15.77
N THR A 126 -0.89 -6.89 -15.77
CA THR A 126 -0.32 -7.93 -14.90
C THR A 126 -0.42 -7.55 -13.42
N THR A 127 -0.11 -6.30 -13.08
CA THR A 127 -0.21 -5.81 -11.69
C THR A 127 -1.66 -5.80 -11.22
N MET A 128 -2.60 -5.38 -12.05
CA MET A 128 -4.03 -5.37 -11.73
C MET A 128 -4.55 -6.80 -11.46
N ARG A 129 -4.31 -7.72 -12.40
CA ARG A 129 -4.70 -9.14 -12.23
C ARG A 129 -4.07 -9.78 -10.98
N PHE A 130 -2.86 -9.39 -10.63
CA PHE A 130 -2.22 -9.87 -9.41
C PHE A 130 -2.92 -9.34 -8.16
N LEU A 131 -3.25 -8.04 -8.09
CA LEU A 131 -3.97 -7.43 -6.97
C LEU A 131 -5.36 -8.07 -6.80
N GLU A 132 -6.10 -8.27 -7.90
CA GLU A 132 -7.38 -8.97 -7.89
C GLU A 132 -7.23 -10.43 -7.39
N ARG A 133 -6.18 -11.11 -7.83
CA ARG A 133 -5.91 -12.50 -7.37
C ARG A 133 -5.66 -12.58 -5.86
N ILE A 134 -5.03 -11.59 -5.25
CA ILE A 134 -4.86 -11.54 -3.79
C ILE A 134 -6.07 -10.93 -3.07
N GLY A 135 -7.12 -10.54 -3.79
CA GLY A 135 -8.43 -10.15 -3.27
C GLY A 135 -8.71 -8.65 -3.29
N PHE A 136 -7.78 -7.81 -3.75
CA PHE A 136 -8.04 -6.38 -3.86
C PHE A 136 -8.92 -6.04 -5.06
N ALA A 137 -9.92 -5.19 -4.83
CA ALA A 137 -10.63 -4.49 -5.89
C ALA A 137 -9.82 -3.25 -6.31
N VAL A 138 -9.52 -3.15 -7.60
CA VAL A 138 -8.89 -1.95 -8.19
C VAL A 138 -10.01 -1.09 -8.77
N LEU A 139 -10.26 0.06 -8.16
CA LEU A 139 -11.33 0.94 -8.57
C LEU A 139 -10.81 1.98 -9.59
N GLU A 140 -11.74 2.55 -10.33
CA GLU A 140 -11.42 3.67 -11.22
C GLU A 140 -11.02 4.91 -10.41
N ASP A 141 -10.03 5.64 -10.94
CA ASP A 141 -9.61 6.90 -10.34
C ASP A 141 -10.73 7.95 -10.53
N VAL A 142 -11.03 8.66 -9.47
CA VAL A 142 -11.94 9.80 -9.55
C VAL A 142 -11.10 11.04 -9.88
N PRO A 143 -11.33 11.66 -11.04
CA PRO A 143 -10.57 12.85 -11.44
C PRO A 143 -10.60 13.93 -10.36
N ALA A 144 -9.46 14.54 -10.10
CA ALA A 144 -9.36 15.71 -9.21
C ALA A 144 -9.92 16.94 -9.95
N ASP A 145 -11.13 17.38 -9.62
CA ASP A 145 -11.77 18.52 -10.28
C ASP A 145 -11.28 19.85 -9.75
N ARG A 146 -11.01 19.93 -8.44
CA ARG A 146 -10.62 21.19 -7.79
C ARG A 146 -9.10 21.38 -7.79
N LEU A 147 -8.65 22.63 -7.94
CA LEU A 147 -7.22 22.99 -7.99
C LEU A 147 -6.43 22.44 -6.79
N HIS A 148 -6.96 22.58 -5.56
CA HIS A 148 -6.30 22.08 -4.36
C HIS A 148 -6.14 20.55 -4.37
N GLN A 149 -7.10 19.80 -4.94
CA GLN A 149 -7.01 18.35 -5.11
C GLN A 149 -5.91 17.99 -6.12
N LYS A 150 -5.82 18.73 -7.24
CA LYS A 150 -4.74 18.54 -8.24
C LYS A 150 -3.36 18.78 -7.63
N ILE A 151 -3.21 19.83 -6.82
CA ILE A 151 -1.96 20.13 -6.10
C ILE A 151 -1.63 18.97 -5.12
N ARG A 152 -2.61 18.57 -4.31
CA ARG A 152 -2.45 17.47 -3.35
C ARG A 152 -2.00 16.16 -4.04
N VAL A 153 -2.65 15.78 -5.13
CA VAL A 153 -2.28 14.57 -5.91
C VAL A 153 -0.85 14.68 -6.44
N ARG A 154 -0.43 15.87 -6.95
CA ARG A 154 0.94 16.09 -7.41
C ARG A 154 1.95 15.95 -6.27
N LEU A 155 1.67 16.52 -5.11
CA LEU A 155 2.55 16.42 -3.93
C LEU A 155 2.69 14.99 -3.43
N ILE A 156 1.57 14.24 -3.31
CA ILE A 156 1.60 12.84 -2.89
C ILE A 156 2.36 11.98 -3.92
N ARG A 157 2.13 12.21 -5.21
CA ARG A 157 2.85 11.52 -6.30
C ARG A 157 4.37 11.77 -6.21
N TYR A 158 4.76 13.01 -6.00
CA TYR A 158 6.18 13.37 -5.85
C TYR A 158 6.78 12.76 -4.58
N TRP A 159 6.05 12.80 -3.46
CA TRP A 159 6.43 12.17 -2.20
C TRP A 159 6.63 10.66 -2.37
N THR A 160 5.68 9.96 -2.99
CA THR A 160 5.79 8.53 -3.29
C THR A 160 7.02 8.22 -4.15
N TRP A 161 7.31 9.07 -5.12
CA TRP A 161 8.51 8.92 -5.94
C TRP A 161 9.81 9.13 -5.13
N LEU A 162 9.83 10.09 -4.21
CA LEU A 162 10.97 10.32 -3.30
C LEU A 162 11.20 9.11 -2.38
N LEU A 163 10.14 8.55 -1.79
CA LEU A 163 10.24 7.33 -0.97
C LEU A 163 10.80 6.17 -1.79
N ARG A 164 10.28 5.95 -3.01
CA ARG A 164 10.82 4.91 -3.92
C ARG A 164 12.30 5.15 -4.22
N ARG A 165 12.72 6.37 -4.44
CA ARG A 165 14.11 6.72 -4.67
C ARG A 165 15.00 6.43 -3.46
N THR A 166 14.51 6.66 -2.26
CA THR A 166 15.25 6.48 -1.02
C THR A 166 15.38 5.01 -0.63
N PHE A 167 14.26 4.25 -0.71
CA PHE A 167 14.24 2.84 -0.30
C PHE A 167 14.57 1.87 -1.45
N ASN A 168 14.34 2.28 -2.70
CA ASN A 168 14.57 1.44 -3.87
C ASN A 168 15.07 2.24 -5.08
N ARG A 169 16.33 2.68 -5.04
CA ARG A 169 16.95 3.58 -6.03
C ARG A 169 16.82 3.09 -7.48
N GLN A 170 16.88 1.78 -7.71
CA GLN A 170 16.76 1.21 -9.04
C GLN A 170 15.36 1.36 -9.63
N SER A 171 14.34 1.28 -8.78
CA SER A 171 12.96 1.52 -9.17
C SER A 171 12.73 2.95 -9.67
N ALA A 172 13.36 3.93 -9.02
CA ALA A 172 13.19 5.34 -9.37
C ALA A 172 13.94 5.78 -10.64
N ARG A 173 14.96 5.03 -11.09
CA ARG A 173 15.71 5.38 -12.31
C ARG A 173 14.89 5.26 -13.60
N LYS A 174 13.91 4.35 -13.62
CA LYS A 174 13.09 4.03 -14.81
C LYS A 174 11.68 4.60 -14.75
N VAL A 175 11.26 5.17 -13.63
CA VAL A 175 9.89 5.65 -13.40
C VAL A 175 9.93 7.13 -13.06
N ARG A 176 9.30 7.95 -13.88
CA ARG A 176 9.11 9.39 -13.61
C ARG A 176 7.92 9.58 -12.67
N PRO A 177 7.87 10.68 -11.90
CA PRO A 177 6.67 10.99 -11.11
C PRO A 177 5.39 11.02 -11.95
N SER A 178 5.46 11.46 -13.20
CA SER A 178 4.34 11.49 -14.15
C SER A 178 3.77 10.12 -14.49
N ASP A 179 4.58 9.07 -14.43
CA ASP A 179 4.20 7.71 -14.82
C ASP A 179 3.42 6.99 -13.70
N LEU A 180 3.42 7.57 -12.50
CA LEU A 180 2.69 7.05 -11.35
C LEU A 180 1.23 7.48 -11.45
N GLN A 181 0.36 6.53 -11.74
CA GLN A 181 -1.08 6.74 -11.68
C GLN A 181 -1.57 6.42 -10.28
N SER A 182 -2.57 7.16 -9.80
CA SER A 182 -3.27 6.87 -8.57
C SER A 182 -4.48 6.02 -8.90
N ARG A 183 -4.66 4.91 -8.22
CA ARG A 183 -5.92 4.17 -8.24
C ARG A 183 -6.27 3.71 -6.82
N PRO A 184 -7.54 3.81 -6.44
CA PRO A 184 -7.98 3.24 -5.18
C PRO A 184 -7.92 1.72 -5.27
N ILE A 185 -7.23 1.10 -4.33
CA ILE A 185 -7.20 -0.36 -4.17
C ILE A 185 -7.77 -0.69 -2.80
N TRP A 186 -8.81 -1.51 -2.77
CA TRP A 186 -9.50 -1.86 -1.54
C TRP A 186 -9.77 -3.35 -1.44
N LEU A 187 -9.70 -3.87 -0.23
CA LEU A 187 -10.06 -5.23 0.11
C LEU A 187 -11.09 -5.16 1.23
N SER A 188 -12.29 -5.66 1.02
CA SER A 188 -13.31 -5.70 2.06
C SER A 188 -12.86 -6.63 3.19
N ARG A 189 -13.27 -6.32 4.42
CA ARG A 189 -13.04 -7.20 5.57
C ARG A 189 -13.63 -8.60 5.30
N ARG A 190 -14.82 -8.67 4.71
CA ARG A 190 -15.48 -9.93 4.38
C ARG A 190 -14.61 -10.77 3.45
N ALA A 191 -14.23 -10.24 2.29
CA ALA A 191 -13.38 -10.96 1.32
C ALA A 191 -12.01 -11.31 1.89
N LEU A 192 -11.42 -10.44 2.74
CA LEU A 192 -10.17 -10.71 3.43
C LEU A 192 -10.30 -11.95 4.33
N LEU A 193 -11.31 -11.98 5.19
CA LEU A 193 -11.51 -13.09 6.13
C LEU A 193 -11.90 -14.38 5.40
N GLU A 194 -12.86 -14.35 4.48
CA GLU A 194 -13.26 -15.52 3.69
C GLU A 194 -12.06 -16.16 2.96
N LYS A 195 -11.22 -15.34 2.34
CA LYS A 195 -10.11 -15.86 1.53
C LYS A 195 -8.93 -16.39 2.36
N TYR A 196 -8.64 -15.79 3.50
CA TYR A 196 -7.39 -16.04 4.23
C TYR A 196 -7.58 -16.74 5.57
N THR A 197 -8.80 -16.81 6.14
CA THR A 197 -9.08 -17.60 7.33
C THR A 197 -9.61 -19.00 7.00
N ALA A 198 -10.37 -19.16 5.92
CA ALA A 198 -10.83 -20.49 5.47
C ALA A 198 -9.67 -21.45 5.14
N CYS A 199 -8.53 -20.92 4.66
CA CYS A 199 -7.35 -21.73 4.32
C CYS A 199 -6.60 -22.31 5.54
N GLN A 200 -6.96 -21.94 6.77
CA GLN A 200 -6.39 -22.52 8.00
C GLN A 200 -7.18 -23.74 8.48
N ALA A 201 -8.45 -23.88 8.13
CA ALA A 201 -9.27 -25.01 8.51
C ALA A 201 -8.90 -26.30 7.79
N ASP A 202 -8.27 -26.20 6.61
CA ASP A 202 -7.84 -27.37 5.81
C ASP A 202 -6.44 -27.89 6.19
N LEU A 203 -5.79 -27.32 7.19
CA LEU A 203 -4.43 -27.68 7.65
C LEU A 203 -4.40 -28.25 9.08
N LEU A 204 -5.57 -28.44 9.71
CA LEU A 204 -5.75 -29.10 11.02
C LEU A 204 -6.53 -30.41 10.84
#